data_f82e09ddbde6c9c32cfc94db086a6786
#
_entry.id   f82e09ddbde6c9c32cfc94db086a6786
#
_cell.length_a   1.000
_cell.length_b   1.000
_cell.length_c   1.000
_cell.angle_alpha   90.00
_cell.angle_beta   90.00
_cell.angle_gamma   90.00
#
_symmetry.space_group_name_H-M   'P 1'
#
loop_
_entity.id
_entity.type
_entity.pdbx_description
1 polymer ?
#
loop_
_entity_poly.entity_id
_entity_poly.type
_entity_poly.pdbx_seq_one_letter_code
_entity_poly.pdbx_strand_id
1 'polypeptide(L)'
;SGPSNAAALAMVERWPDWPDRTVVLSGPEGSGKSHLAAIWATISGARVIAGRALMETSPPIALATGALVIEDLEAGDFDEASLFHLLNLAREEGAFILLTARMPPAGWNVGLRDLASRLRAVPVVELAAPDEALLRSVIVKLCADRQLTVDEAVVGYLASRIERSFAAARSAAARLDREA
;
A
#
# COMPACT_ATOMS: atom_id res chain seq x y z
N SER A 1 -14.23 4.94 6.38
CA SER A 1 -13.09 5.17 5.50
C SER A 1 -13.19 6.52 4.84
N GLY A 2 -12.08 7.27 4.75
CA GLY A 2 -12.04 8.57 4.07
C GLY A 2 -12.17 8.43 2.54
N PRO A 3 -12.43 9.53 1.82
CA PRO A 3 -12.59 9.48 0.36
C PRO A 3 -11.41 8.86 -0.40
N SER A 4 -10.17 9.15 0.03
CA SER A 4 -8.97 8.58 -0.60
C SER A 4 -8.85 7.08 -0.39
N ASN A 5 -9.21 6.59 0.78
CA ASN A 5 -9.20 5.16 1.06
C ASN A 5 -10.30 4.43 0.29
N ALA A 6 -11.47 5.06 0.13
CA ALA A 6 -12.56 4.51 -0.66
C ALA A 6 -12.17 4.38 -2.14
N ALA A 7 -11.47 5.37 -2.69
CA ALA A 7 -10.98 5.32 -4.08
C ALA A 7 -9.96 4.20 -4.28
N ALA A 8 -9.05 4.03 -3.33
CA ALA A 8 -8.04 2.98 -3.38
C ALA A 8 -8.66 1.58 -3.29
N LEU A 9 -9.62 1.39 -2.37
CA LEU A 9 -10.33 0.12 -2.25
C LEU A 9 -11.13 -0.19 -3.52
N ALA A 10 -11.83 0.80 -4.06
CA ALA A 10 -12.59 0.65 -5.30
C ALA A 10 -11.69 0.25 -6.46
N MET A 11 -10.49 0.80 -6.54
CA MET A 11 -9.51 0.43 -7.57
C MET A 11 -9.11 -1.05 -7.43
N VAL A 12 -8.81 -1.50 -6.22
CA VAL A 12 -8.47 -2.90 -5.97
C VAL A 12 -9.62 -3.83 -6.36
N GLU A 13 -10.85 -3.48 -5.98
CA GLU A 13 -12.04 -4.29 -6.25
C GLU A 13 -12.40 -4.35 -7.73
N ARG A 14 -12.06 -3.31 -8.49
CA ARG A 14 -12.33 -3.27 -9.94
C ARG A 14 -11.38 -4.13 -10.76
N TRP A 15 -10.25 -4.55 -10.18
CA TRP A 15 -9.30 -5.36 -10.92
C TRP A 15 -10.00 -6.60 -11.53
N PRO A 16 -9.73 -7.03 -12.77
CA PRO A 16 -8.67 -6.55 -13.68
C PRO A 16 -9.02 -5.34 -14.56
N ASP A 17 -10.14 -4.67 -14.32
CA ASP A 17 -10.55 -3.50 -15.08
C ASP A 17 -9.82 -2.25 -14.56
N TRP A 18 -8.53 -2.19 -14.85
CA TRP A 18 -7.67 -1.06 -14.50
C TRP A 18 -7.36 -0.21 -15.72
N PRO A 19 -7.18 1.12 -15.54
CA PRO A 19 -6.85 2.01 -16.66
C PRO A 19 -5.48 1.73 -17.26
N ASP A 20 -4.59 1.11 -16.51
CA ASP A 20 -3.27 0.65 -16.94
C ASP A 20 -2.96 -0.65 -16.22
N ARG A 21 -2.04 -1.45 -16.74
CA ARG A 21 -1.62 -2.67 -16.07
C ARG A 21 -0.72 -2.41 -14.86
N THR A 22 -0.16 -1.22 -14.77
CA THR A 22 0.63 -0.79 -13.61
C THR A 22 -0.09 0.35 -12.90
N VAL A 23 -0.24 0.24 -11.58
CA VAL A 23 -0.87 1.26 -10.74
C VAL A 23 0.03 1.51 -9.52
N VAL A 24 0.09 2.75 -9.07
CA VAL A 24 0.84 3.15 -7.88
C VAL A 24 -0.12 3.52 -6.76
N LEU A 25 0.09 2.94 -5.59
CA LEU A 25 -0.51 3.41 -4.33
C LEU A 25 0.53 4.23 -3.59
N SER A 26 0.25 5.50 -3.36
CA SER A 26 1.15 6.37 -2.59
C SER A 26 0.45 6.90 -1.34
N GLY A 27 1.23 7.19 -0.34
CA GLY A 27 0.72 7.75 0.90
C GLY A 27 1.69 7.56 2.06
N PRO A 28 1.48 8.27 3.17
CA PRO A 28 2.38 8.18 4.31
C PRO A 28 2.39 6.77 4.91
N GLU A 29 3.40 6.50 5.68
CA GLU A 29 3.48 5.24 6.44
C GLU A 29 2.24 5.10 7.32
N GLY A 30 1.69 3.90 7.38
CA GLY A 30 0.50 3.62 8.16
C GLY A 30 -0.83 4.04 7.52
N SER A 31 -0.82 4.48 6.26
CA SER A 31 -2.05 4.87 5.54
C SER A 31 -2.88 3.70 5.02
N GLY A 32 -2.34 2.47 5.08
CA GLY A 32 -3.04 1.27 4.63
C GLY A 32 -2.59 0.72 3.28
N LYS A 33 -1.49 1.22 2.71
CA LYS A 33 -0.97 0.75 1.42
C LYS A 33 -0.70 -0.75 1.41
N SER A 34 0.05 -1.23 2.39
CA SER A 34 0.42 -2.66 2.49
C SER A 34 -0.79 -3.54 2.68
N HIS A 35 -1.79 -3.08 3.43
CA HIS A 35 -3.04 -3.81 3.63
C HIS A 35 -3.79 -3.97 2.31
N LEU A 36 -3.94 -2.90 1.54
CA LEU A 36 -4.61 -2.96 0.23
C LEU A 36 -3.82 -3.80 -0.76
N ALA A 37 -2.50 -3.70 -0.75
CA ALA A 37 -1.64 -4.53 -1.59
C ALA A 37 -1.81 -6.02 -1.25
N ALA A 38 -1.92 -6.37 0.03
CA ALA A 38 -2.16 -7.75 0.47
C ALA A 38 -3.53 -8.26 0.03
N ILE A 39 -4.57 -7.43 0.09
CA ILE A 39 -5.90 -7.78 -0.43
C ILE A 39 -5.81 -8.08 -1.92
N TRP A 40 -5.20 -7.21 -2.69
CA TRP A 40 -5.05 -7.42 -4.12
C TRP A 40 -4.21 -8.66 -4.44
N ALA A 41 -3.13 -8.90 -3.68
CA ALA A 41 -2.30 -10.09 -3.86
C ALA A 41 -3.10 -11.37 -3.67
N THR A 42 -4.02 -11.40 -2.70
CA THR A 42 -4.91 -12.53 -2.48
C THR A 42 -5.86 -12.72 -3.66
N ILE A 43 -6.45 -11.65 -4.18
CA ILE A 43 -7.39 -11.71 -5.30
C ILE A 43 -6.69 -12.12 -6.59
N SER A 44 -5.51 -11.56 -6.85
CA SER A 44 -4.81 -11.70 -8.14
C SER A 44 -3.81 -12.86 -8.19
N GLY A 45 -3.43 -13.41 -7.05
CA GLY A 45 -2.34 -14.38 -6.98
C GLY A 45 -0.96 -13.74 -7.10
N ALA A 46 -0.86 -12.42 -6.90
CA ALA A 46 0.39 -11.70 -7.04
C ALA A 46 1.44 -12.17 -6.04
N ARG A 47 2.68 -12.22 -6.50
CA ARG A 47 3.83 -12.29 -5.61
C ARG A 47 4.08 -10.92 -5.03
N VAL A 48 4.74 -10.86 -3.87
CA VAL A 48 5.08 -9.60 -3.21
C VAL A 48 6.59 -9.55 -3.03
N ILE A 49 7.21 -8.49 -3.54
CA ILE A 49 8.65 -8.24 -3.37
C ILE A 49 8.86 -6.83 -2.83
N ALA A 50 9.97 -6.63 -2.14
CA ALA A 50 10.37 -5.30 -1.68
C ALA A 50 11.10 -4.55 -2.79
N GLY A 51 10.90 -3.24 -2.87
CA GLY A 51 11.58 -2.41 -3.86
C GLY A 51 13.09 -2.51 -3.80
N ARG A 52 13.65 -2.61 -2.59
CA ARG A 52 15.09 -2.77 -2.39
C ARG A 52 15.65 -4.11 -2.88
N ALA A 53 14.80 -5.10 -3.12
CA ALA A 53 15.19 -6.44 -3.58
C ALA A 53 15.08 -6.62 -5.10
N LEU A 54 14.79 -5.55 -5.85
CA LEU A 54 14.59 -5.63 -7.30
C LEU A 54 15.79 -6.20 -8.04
N MET A 55 16.99 -5.82 -7.67
CA MET A 55 18.22 -6.28 -8.32
C MET A 55 18.43 -7.78 -8.15
N GLU A 56 17.94 -8.35 -7.05
CA GLU A 56 18.10 -9.76 -6.72
C GLU A 56 16.96 -10.63 -7.27
N THR A 57 15.97 -10.02 -7.88
CA THR A 57 14.75 -10.71 -8.31
C THR A 57 14.81 -11.04 -9.79
N SER A 58 14.56 -12.30 -10.13
CA SER A 58 14.40 -12.73 -11.53
C SER A 58 13.04 -12.25 -12.07
N PRO A 59 13.01 -11.39 -13.12
CA PRO A 59 11.76 -10.89 -13.66
C PRO A 59 10.76 -11.98 -14.09
N PRO A 60 11.16 -13.05 -14.79
CA PRO A 60 10.20 -14.09 -15.16
C PRO A 60 9.60 -14.81 -13.96
N ILE A 61 10.38 -15.01 -12.89
CA ILE A 61 9.87 -15.63 -11.66
C ILE A 61 8.92 -14.68 -10.94
N ALA A 62 9.28 -13.41 -10.85
CA ALA A 62 8.44 -12.41 -10.19
C ALA A 62 7.06 -12.29 -10.86
N LEU A 63 7.01 -12.39 -12.19
CA LEU A 63 5.78 -12.25 -12.98
C LEU A 63 5.09 -13.58 -13.32
N ALA A 64 5.55 -14.69 -12.73
CA ALA A 64 5.09 -16.02 -13.10
C ALA A 64 3.57 -16.22 -12.95
N THR A 65 2.94 -15.54 -12.00
CA THR A 65 1.49 -15.63 -11.77
C THR A 65 0.67 -14.62 -12.55
N GLY A 66 1.32 -13.75 -13.31
CA GLY A 66 0.65 -12.67 -14.07
C GLY A 66 0.35 -11.42 -13.25
N ALA A 67 0.76 -11.39 -11.99
CA ALA A 67 0.54 -10.24 -11.11
C ALA A 67 1.70 -10.13 -10.11
N LEU A 68 2.09 -8.90 -9.79
CA LEU A 68 3.21 -8.63 -8.89
C LEU A 68 2.93 -7.38 -8.05
N VAL A 69 3.24 -7.45 -6.76
CA VAL A 69 3.30 -6.28 -5.87
C VAL A 69 4.77 -5.96 -5.62
N ILE A 70 5.15 -4.70 -5.82
CA ILE A 70 6.48 -4.19 -5.43
C ILE A 70 6.25 -3.16 -4.34
N GLU A 71 6.64 -3.48 -3.12
CA GLU A 71 6.38 -2.63 -1.96
C GLU A 71 7.56 -1.73 -1.61
N ASP A 72 7.24 -0.57 -1.08
CA ASP A 72 8.19 0.36 -0.47
C ASP A 72 9.25 0.84 -1.45
N LEU A 73 8.81 1.36 -2.58
CA LEU A 73 9.70 2.02 -3.52
C LEU A 73 10.07 3.39 -2.97
N GLU A 74 11.28 3.48 -2.42
CA GLU A 74 11.82 4.72 -1.89
C GLU A 74 12.81 5.34 -2.89
N ALA A 75 12.74 6.65 -3.05
CA ALA A 75 13.64 7.36 -3.93
C ALA A 75 15.11 7.06 -3.57
N GLY A 76 15.87 6.59 -4.56
CA GLY A 76 17.29 6.26 -4.38
C GLY A 76 17.59 4.91 -3.74
N ASP A 77 16.59 4.14 -3.37
CA ASP A 77 16.77 2.86 -2.68
C ASP A 77 16.35 1.65 -3.53
N PHE A 78 16.13 1.84 -4.80
CA PHE A 78 15.83 0.72 -5.70
C PHE A 78 16.64 0.83 -7.00
N ASP A 79 16.87 -0.32 -7.64
CA ASP A 79 17.59 -0.38 -8.90
C ASP A 79 16.65 0.01 -10.05
N GLU A 80 16.90 1.18 -10.66
CA GLU A 80 16.04 1.73 -11.69
C GLU A 80 15.98 0.86 -12.95
N ALA A 81 17.12 0.30 -13.36
CA ALA A 81 17.17 -0.58 -14.52
C ALA A 81 16.34 -1.85 -14.31
N SER A 82 16.39 -2.42 -13.11
CA SER A 82 15.59 -3.60 -12.76
C SER A 82 14.10 -3.31 -12.78
N LEU A 83 13.68 -2.17 -12.24
CA LEU A 83 12.28 -1.76 -12.28
C LEU A 83 11.82 -1.57 -13.72
N PHE A 84 12.60 -0.86 -14.51
CA PHE A 84 12.28 -0.63 -15.93
C PHE A 84 12.14 -1.94 -16.70
N HIS A 85 13.04 -2.88 -16.45
CA HIS A 85 12.99 -4.19 -17.09
C HIS A 85 11.72 -4.97 -16.69
N LEU A 86 11.36 -4.94 -15.41
CA LEU A 86 10.13 -5.57 -14.94
C LEU A 86 8.88 -4.96 -15.58
N LEU A 87 8.81 -3.64 -15.67
CA LEU A 87 7.67 -2.96 -16.28
C LEU A 87 7.55 -3.30 -17.78
N ASN A 88 8.66 -3.41 -18.47
CA ASN A 88 8.69 -3.80 -19.87
C ASN A 88 8.21 -5.24 -20.06
N LEU A 89 8.74 -6.16 -19.27
CA LEU A 89 8.35 -7.57 -19.36
C LEU A 89 6.88 -7.76 -19.00
N ALA A 90 6.39 -7.07 -17.98
CA ALA A 90 4.98 -7.13 -17.60
C ALA A 90 4.08 -6.67 -18.75
N ARG A 91 4.47 -5.59 -19.44
CA ARG A 91 3.71 -5.10 -20.61
C ARG A 91 3.68 -6.15 -21.71
N GLU A 92 4.82 -6.75 -22.02
CA GLU A 92 4.91 -7.80 -23.06
C GLU A 92 4.06 -9.02 -22.73
N GLU A 93 4.04 -9.42 -21.47
CA GLU A 93 3.32 -10.61 -21.02
C GLU A 93 1.87 -10.33 -20.62
N GLY A 94 1.46 -9.07 -20.59
CA GLY A 94 0.13 -8.69 -20.14
C GLY A 94 -0.07 -8.86 -18.64
N ALA A 95 0.99 -8.78 -17.86
CA ALA A 95 0.93 -8.90 -16.40
C ALA A 95 0.58 -7.58 -15.73
N PHE A 96 0.04 -7.67 -14.51
CA PHE A 96 -0.33 -6.51 -13.69
C PHE A 96 0.70 -6.27 -12.60
N ILE A 97 1.00 -5.00 -12.33
CA ILE A 97 1.92 -4.61 -11.27
C ILE A 97 1.28 -3.53 -10.39
N LEU A 98 1.34 -3.74 -9.07
CA LEU A 98 0.96 -2.73 -8.09
C LEU A 98 2.22 -2.28 -7.36
N LEU A 99 2.50 -0.98 -7.42
CA LEU A 99 3.63 -0.38 -6.74
C LEU A 99 3.13 0.36 -5.51
N THR A 100 3.85 0.26 -4.39
CA THR A 100 3.56 1.09 -3.22
C THR A 100 4.74 1.98 -2.89
N ALA A 101 4.47 3.22 -2.48
CA ALA A 101 5.48 4.21 -2.12
C ALA A 101 4.90 5.26 -1.20
N ARG A 102 5.77 5.99 -0.48
CA ARG A 102 5.33 7.10 0.38
C ARG A 102 4.87 8.29 -0.43
N MET A 103 5.49 8.53 -1.57
CA MET A 103 5.16 9.68 -2.42
C MET A 103 4.96 9.23 -3.87
N PRO A 104 4.22 10.03 -4.66
CA PRO A 104 4.03 9.73 -6.07
C PRO A 104 5.35 9.66 -6.84
N PRO A 105 5.39 8.95 -7.98
CA PRO A 105 6.61 8.81 -8.77
C PRO A 105 7.28 10.12 -9.18
N ALA A 106 6.52 11.19 -9.31
CA ALA A 106 7.08 12.51 -9.62
C ALA A 106 8.11 12.98 -8.58
N GLY A 107 8.02 12.50 -7.34
CA GLY A 107 8.95 12.82 -6.27
C GLY A 107 10.13 11.88 -6.14
N TRP A 108 10.27 10.88 -7.00
CA TRP A 108 11.31 9.86 -6.84
C TRP A 108 12.68 10.24 -7.42
N ASN A 109 12.79 11.35 -8.16
CA ASN A 109 14.04 11.77 -8.80
C ASN A 109 14.70 10.67 -9.65
N VAL A 110 13.92 10.04 -10.51
CA VAL A 110 14.39 8.95 -11.36
C VAL A 110 15.36 9.49 -12.41
N GLY A 111 16.57 8.94 -12.46
CA GLY A 111 17.61 9.35 -13.38
C GLY A 111 17.46 8.73 -14.77
N LEU A 112 16.92 7.53 -14.87
CA LEU A 112 16.71 6.84 -16.14
C LEU A 112 15.51 7.47 -16.86
N ARG A 113 15.75 8.16 -17.96
CA ARG A 113 14.72 8.94 -18.67
C ARG A 113 13.51 8.12 -19.10
N ASP A 114 13.75 6.94 -19.66
CA ASP A 114 12.67 6.10 -20.15
C ASP A 114 11.79 5.61 -19.01
N LEU A 115 12.40 5.29 -17.87
CA LEU A 115 11.64 4.91 -16.66
C LEU A 115 10.84 6.09 -16.13
N ALA A 116 11.46 7.27 -16.04
CA ALA A 116 10.78 8.48 -15.57
C ALA A 116 9.56 8.80 -16.44
N SER A 117 9.72 8.69 -17.76
CA SER A 117 8.63 8.91 -18.70
C SER A 117 7.50 7.93 -18.51
N ARG A 118 7.81 6.65 -18.33
CA ARG A 118 6.82 5.61 -18.09
C ARG A 118 6.07 5.84 -16.79
N LEU A 119 6.78 6.16 -15.72
CA LEU A 119 6.18 6.39 -14.40
C LEU A 119 5.26 7.60 -14.36
N ARG A 120 5.51 8.62 -15.19
CA ARG A 120 4.60 9.77 -15.29
C ARG A 120 3.24 9.42 -15.88
N ALA A 121 3.17 8.37 -16.68
CA ALA A 121 1.93 7.92 -17.31
C ALA A 121 1.14 6.91 -16.46
N VAL A 122 1.72 6.39 -15.41
CA VAL A 122 1.09 5.38 -14.55
C VAL A 122 0.03 6.03 -13.66
N PRO A 123 -1.18 5.46 -13.55
CA PRO A 123 -2.17 5.94 -12.60
C PRO A 123 -1.66 5.86 -11.16
N VAL A 124 -1.91 6.92 -10.41
CA VAL A 124 -1.52 7.01 -9.00
C VAL A 124 -2.77 7.22 -8.17
N VAL A 125 -2.94 6.38 -7.15
CA VAL A 125 -3.98 6.56 -6.14
C VAL A 125 -3.31 6.93 -4.83
N GLU A 126 -3.67 8.09 -4.30
CA GLU A 126 -3.09 8.59 -3.06
C GLU A 126 -3.95 8.23 -1.87
N LEU A 127 -3.32 7.70 -0.84
CA LEU A 127 -3.94 7.42 0.45
C LEU A 127 -3.53 8.49 1.45
N ALA A 128 -4.49 8.97 2.22
CA ALA A 128 -4.19 9.88 3.33
C ALA A 128 -3.99 9.09 4.62
N ALA A 129 -3.28 9.70 5.57
CA ALA A 129 -3.25 9.17 6.93
C ALA A 129 -4.68 9.16 7.49
N PRO A 130 -5.05 8.16 8.32
CA PRO A 130 -6.36 8.12 8.92
C PRO A 130 -6.57 9.34 9.83
N ASP A 131 -7.77 9.91 9.80
CA ASP A 131 -8.13 10.99 10.71
C ASP A 131 -8.49 10.43 12.10
N GLU A 132 -8.73 11.31 13.07
CA GLU A 132 -9.05 10.92 14.43
C GLU A 132 -10.35 10.11 14.51
N ALA A 133 -11.37 10.49 13.75
CA ALA A 133 -12.65 9.77 13.74
C ALA A 133 -12.48 8.34 13.23
N LEU A 134 -11.70 8.15 12.18
CA LEU A 134 -11.40 6.82 11.64
C LEU A 134 -10.57 6.00 12.64
N LEU A 135 -9.58 6.61 13.31
CA LEU A 135 -8.80 5.92 14.33
C LEU A 135 -9.66 5.44 15.48
N ARG A 136 -10.63 6.27 15.94
CA ARG A 136 -11.60 5.86 16.96
C ARG A 136 -12.38 4.62 16.53
N SER A 137 -12.92 4.64 15.31
CA SER A 137 -13.69 3.51 14.76
C SER A 137 -12.84 2.25 14.68
N VAL A 138 -11.60 2.36 14.26
CA VAL A 138 -10.68 1.22 14.14
C VAL A 138 -10.34 0.65 15.52
N ILE A 139 -10.06 1.51 16.50
CA ILE A 139 -9.77 1.07 17.87
C ILE A 139 -10.97 0.30 18.46
N VAL A 140 -12.17 0.86 18.30
CA VAL A 140 -13.41 0.23 18.79
C VAL A 140 -13.59 -1.15 18.16
N LYS A 141 -13.42 -1.24 16.84
CA LYS A 141 -13.56 -2.52 16.12
C LYS A 141 -12.52 -3.54 16.57
N LEU A 142 -11.26 -3.12 16.70
CA LEU A 142 -10.19 -4.02 17.13
C LEU A 142 -10.39 -4.52 18.56
N CYS A 143 -10.91 -3.66 19.44
CA CYS A 143 -11.26 -4.07 20.80
C CYS A 143 -12.43 -5.05 20.79
N ALA A 144 -13.46 -4.81 19.97
CA ALA A 144 -14.59 -5.72 19.83
C ALA A 144 -14.14 -7.10 19.31
N ASP A 145 -13.21 -7.14 18.36
CA ASP A 145 -12.64 -8.37 17.82
C ASP A 145 -11.87 -9.17 18.89
N ARG A 146 -11.39 -8.47 19.93
CA ARG A 146 -10.73 -9.07 21.10
C ARG A 146 -11.71 -9.31 22.26
N GLN A 147 -13.00 -9.13 22.03
CA GLN A 147 -14.06 -9.26 23.03
C GLN A 147 -13.92 -8.26 24.19
N LEU A 148 -13.35 -7.09 23.90
CA LEU A 148 -13.23 -6.01 24.88
C LEU A 148 -14.30 -4.97 24.67
N THR A 149 -14.95 -4.56 25.76
CA THR A 149 -15.82 -3.38 25.79
C THR A 149 -15.00 -2.22 26.36
N VAL A 150 -14.84 -1.15 25.58
CA VAL A 150 -14.00 -0.01 25.96
C VAL A 150 -14.85 1.23 26.11
N ASP A 151 -14.59 2.01 27.17
CA ASP A 151 -15.22 3.29 27.39
C ASP A 151 -14.87 4.25 26.25
N GLU A 152 -15.87 4.92 25.71
CA GLU A 152 -15.73 5.88 24.63
C GLU A 152 -14.74 7.00 24.98
N ALA A 153 -14.69 7.42 26.24
CA ALA A 153 -13.72 8.44 26.70
C ALA A 153 -12.28 7.95 26.57
N VAL A 154 -12.03 6.68 26.86
CA VAL A 154 -10.69 6.06 26.71
C VAL A 154 -10.30 6.01 25.22
N VAL A 155 -11.22 5.59 24.38
CA VAL A 155 -10.99 5.53 22.91
C VAL A 155 -10.68 6.92 22.36
N GLY A 156 -11.45 7.93 22.76
CA GLY A 156 -11.21 9.31 22.35
C GLY A 156 -9.87 9.86 22.81
N TYR A 157 -9.49 9.56 24.05
CA TYR A 157 -8.20 9.94 24.61
C TYR A 157 -7.05 9.33 23.79
N LEU A 158 -7.11 8.05 23.51
CA LEU A 158 -6.08 7.36 22.75
C LEU A 158 -6.00 7.89 21.31
N ALA A 159 -7.14 8.01 20.63
CA ALA A 159 -7.18 8.44 19.24
C ALA A 159 -6.61 9.86 19.05
N SER A 160 -6.71 10.73 20.06
CA SER A 160 -6.17 12.08 20.00
C SER A 160 -4.65 12.15 20.23
N ARG A 161 -4.05 11.11 20.81
CA ARG A 161 -2.64 11.12 21.23
C ARG A 161 -1.73 10.18 20.49
N ILE A 162 -2.27 9.13 19.87
CA ILE A 162 -1.45 8.19 19.10
C ILE A 162 -1.12 8.77 17.74
N GLU A 163 -0.08 8.23 17.12
CA GLU A 163 0.25 8.52 15.74
C GLU A 163 -0.94 8.19 14.83
N ARG A 164 -1.20 9.03 13.83
CA ARG A 164 -2.30 8.82 12.90
C ARG A 164 -1.96 7.72 11.89
N SER A 165 -2.00 6.48 12.35
CA SER A 165 -1.74 5.29 11.54
C SER A 165 -2.57 4.11 12.05
N PHE A 166 -2.86 3.19 11.16
CA PHE A 166 -3.54 1.94 11.53
C PHE A 166 -2.66 1.07 12.44
N ALA A 167 -1.34 1.13 12.26
CA ALA A 167 -0.41 0.41 13.13
C ALA A 167 -0.49 0.91 14.58
N ALA A 168 -0.56 2.23 14.77
CA ALA A 168 -0.72 2.82 16.10
C ALA A 168 -2.06 2.42 16.73
N ALA A 169 -3.14 2.38 15.94
CA ALA A 169 -4.44 1.93 16.41
C ALA A 169 -4.40 0.45 16.86
N ARG A 170 -3.75 -0.41 16.09
CA ARG A 170 -3.57 -1.83 16.47
C ARG A 170 -2.76 -1.97 17.75
N SER A 171 -1.69 -1.20 17.90
CA SER A 171 -0.88 -1.19 19.12
C SER A 171 -1.66 -0.71 20.32
N ALA A 172 -2.50 0.31 20.17
CA ALA A 172 -3.35 0.81 21.24
C ALA A 172 -4.38 -0.24 21.69
N ALA A 173 -5.05 -0.92 20.76
CA ALA A 173 -5.99 -1.99 21.06
C ALA A 173 -5.32 -3.16 21.79
N ALA A 174 -4.11 -3.53 21.34
CA ALA A 174 -3.34 -4.60 21.98
C ALA A 174 -2.95 -4.25 23.41
N ARG A 175 -2.58 -2.99 23.67
CA ARG A 175 -2.28 -2.52 25.03
C ARG A 175 -3.49 -2.58 25.93
N LEU A 176 -4.64 -2.14 25.46
CA LEU A 176 -5.90 -2.22 26.24
C LEU A 176 -6.23 -3.67 26.57
N ASP A 177 -6.02 -4.59 25.66
CA ASP A 177 -6.26 -6.02 25.89
C ASP A 177 -5.35 -6.58 26.99
N ARG A 178 -4.07 -6.19 27.00
CA ARG A 178 -3.12 -6.63 28.02
C ARG A 178 -3.41 -6.06 29.40
N GLU A 179 -3.97 -4.87 29.46
CA GLU A 179 -4.29 -4.18 30.72
C GLU A 179 -5.69 -4.50 31.26
N ALA A 180 -6.46 -5.21 30.50
CA ALA A 180 -7.83 -5.60 30.88
C ALA A 180 -7.86 -6.77 31.88
#